data_585e9d67c56ac29f23f42d839eaf02db
#
_entry.id   585e9d67c56ac29f23f42d839eaf02db
#
_cell.length_a   1.000
_cell.length_b   1.000
_cell.length_c   1.000
_cell.angle_alpha   90.00
_cell.angle_beta   90.00
_cell.angle_gamma   90.00
#
_symmetry.space_group_name_H-M   'P 1'
#
loop_
_entity.id
_entity.type
_entity.pdbx_description
1 polymer ?
#
loop_
_entity_poly.entity_id
_entity_poly.type
_entity_poly.pdbx_seq_one_letter_code
_entity_poly.pdbx_strand_id
1 'polypeptide(L)'
;MKTPMATWKKIYIFLTVTIILALNILAAVYAVRAEMPSYKRRNDPHYVEAVDVEINRVMGFEENKADEIKQALPAGLAEYAVAMAIPDVILIALAASIYKTKSYRDAGEDVKAGKHKVAAIVFGCVALVFILAVGGIFMFGYLPAARAATASINCH
;
A
#
# COMPACT_ATOMS: atom_id res chain seq x y z
N MET A 1 31.55 25.02 -12.92
CA MET A 1 31.43 23.61 -13.39
C MET A 1 30.66 22.82 -12.37
N LYS A 2 29.54 22.18 -12.74
CA LYS A 2 28.80 21.30 -11.80
C LYS A 2 29.60 19.98 -11.68
N THR A 3 30.06 19.66 -10.48
CA THR A 3 30.69 18.35 -10.21
C THR A 3 29.70 17.22 -10.53
N PRO A 4 30.12 16.17 -11.23
CA PRO A 4 29.24 15.05 -11.53
C PRO A 4 28.73 14.43 -10.24
N MET A 5 27.42 14.19 -10.18
CA MET A 5 26.79 13.55 -9.02
C MET A 5 27.40 12.18 -8.78
N ALA A 6 27.84 11.88 -7.55
CA ALA A 6 28.42 10.59 -7.21
C ALA A 6 27.47 9.45 -7.57
N THR A 7 28.01 8.35 -8.10
CA THR A 7 27.24 7.20 -8.62
C THR A 7 26.24 6.65 -7.61
N TRP A 8 26.64 6.56 -6.32
CA TRP A 8 25.74 6.07 -5.28
C TRP A 8 24.50 6.94 -5.07
N LYS A 9 24.61 8.28 -5.28
CA LYS A 9 23.47 9.20 -5.16
C LYS A 9 22.42 8.92 -6.23
N LYS A 10 22.86 8.65 -7.46
CA LYS A 10 21.98 8.28 -8.57
C LYS A 10 21.27 6.95 -8.30
N ILE A 11 22.02 5.93 -7.87
CA ILE A 11 21.48 4.61 -7.53
C ILE A 11 20.47 4.72 -6.38
N TYR A 12 20.81 5.45 -5.32
CA TYR A 12 19.92 5.62 -4.17
C TYR A 12 18.60 6.28 -4.57
N ILE A 13 18.65 7.39 -5.32
CA ILE A 13 17.43 8.07 -5.79
C ILE A 13 16.61 7.14 -6.67
N PHE A 14 17.23 6.45 -7.63
CA PHE A 14 16.55 5.51 -8.51
C PHE A 14 15.83 4.40 -7.73
N LEU A 15 16.53 3.73 -6.82
CA LEU A 15 15.95 2.66 -6.00
C LEU A 15 14.79 3.18 -5.12
N THR A 16 14.99 4.33 -4.47
CA THR A 16 13.96 4.92 -3.60
C THR A 16 12.70 5.25 -4.38
N VAL A 17 12.84 5.93 -5.53
CA VAL A 17 11.69 6.27 -6.40
C VAL A 17 10.99 5.00 -6.90
N THR A 18 11.76 4.00 -7.33
CA THR A 18 11.20 2.73 -7.82
C THR A 18 10.41 2.01 -6.72
N ILE A 19 10.93 1.93 -5.50
CA ILE A 19 10.24 1.29 -4.38
C ILE A 19 8.95 2.03 -4.02
N ILE A 20 9.01 3.36 -3.88
CA ILE A 20 7.81 4.16 -3.55
C ILE A 20 6.76 4.00 -4.66
N LEU A 21 7.17 4.08 -5.92
CA LEU A 21 6.26 3.91 -7.06
C LEU A 21 5.60 2.52 -7.08
N ALA A 22 6.39 1.46 -6.85
CA ALA A 22 5.87 0.10 -6.79
C ALA A 22 4.85 -0.10 -5.66
N LEU A 23 5.13 0.44 -4.46
CA LEU A 23 4.20 0.39 -3.33
C LEU A 23 2.90 1.15 -3.64
N ASN A 24 3.00 2.32 -4.25
CA ASN A 24 1.83 3.12 -4.64
C ASN A 24 0.98 2.42 -5.71
N ILE A 25 1.60 1.80 -6.72
CA ILE A 25 0.88 1.01 -7.73
C ILE A 25 0.14 -0.16 -7.08
N LEU A 26 0.81 -0.91 -6.20
CA LEU A 26 0.19 -2.03 -5.49
C LEU A 26 -0.99 -1.59 -4.62
N ALA A 27 -0.83 -0.49 -3.87
CA ALA A 27 -1.88 0.06 -3.03
C ALA A 27 -3.08 0.53 -3.87
N ALA A 28 -2.84 1.23 -4.99
CA ALA A 28 -3.90 1.69 -5.89
C ALA A 28 -4.66 0.50 -6.52
N VAL A 29 -3.94 -0.51 -7.00
CA VAL A 29 -4.57 -1.73 -7.56
C VAL A 29 -5.41 -2.43 -6.49
N TYR A 30 -4.91 -2.54 -5.26
CA TYR A 30 -5.66 -3.15 -4.17
C TYR A 30 -6.92 -2.36 -3.81
N ALA A 31 -6.83 -1.04 -3.69
CA ALA A 31 -7.96 -0.16 -3.39
C ALA A 31 -9.05 -0.24 -4.47
N VAL A 32 -8.68 -0.16 -5.75
CA VAL A 32 -9.63 -0.32 -6.86
C VAL A 32 -10.28 -1.71 -6.84
N ARG A 33 -9.48 -2.76 -6.59
CA ARG A 33 -10.01 -4.13 -6.50
C ARG A 33 -11.02 -4.29 -5.35
N ALA A 34 -10.76 -3.67 -4.19
CA ALA A 34 -11.64 -3.71 -3.02
C ALA A 34 -13.01 -3.06 -3.31
N GLU A 35 -13.05 -2.08 -4.22
CA GLU A 35 -14.26 -1.39 -4.63
C GLU A 35 -15.04 -2.11 -5.75
N MET A 36 -14.46 -3.15 -6.37
CA MET A 36 -15.17 -3.91 -7.41
C MET A 36 -16.39 -4.63 -6.82
N PRO A 37 -17.55 -4.55 -7.50
CA PRO A 37 -18.78 -5.22 -7.05
C PRO A 37 -18.61 -6.73 -6.85
N SER A 38 -17.89 -7.41 -7.73
CA SER A 38 -17.58 -8.83 -7.63
C SER A 38 -16.76 -9.16 -6.38
N TYR A 39 -15.79 -8.31 -6.03
CA TYR A 39 -14.98 -8.50 -4.83
C TYR A 39 -15.80 -8.26 -3.54
N LYS A 40 -16.63 -7.20 -3.53
CA LYS A 40 -17.54 -6.90 -2.40
C LYS A 40 -18.53 -8.03 -2.17
N ARG A 41 -19.12 -8.58 -3.25
CA ARG A 41 -20.03 -9.74 -3.15
C ARG A 41 -19.36 -10.97 -2.54
N ARG A 42 -18.16 -11.34 -3.01
CA ARG A 42 -17.42 -12.50 -2.49
C ARG A 42 -17.02 -12.39 -1.02
N ASN A 43 -16.90 -11.17 -0.50
CA ASN A 43 -16.58 -10.92 0.91
C ASN A 43 -17.84 -10.69 1.77
N ASP A 44 -19.03 -10.78 1.20
CA ASP A 44 -20.28 -10.76 1.97
C ASP A 44 -20.43 -12.09 2.73
N PRO A 45 -20.67 -12.08 4.05
CA PRO A 45 -20.88 -13.29 4.84
C PRO A 45 -22.10 -14.12 4.41
N HIS A 46 -23.03 -13.53 3.68
CA HIS A 46 -24.20 -14.21 3.11
C HIS A 46 -24.00 -14.63 1.64
N TYR A 47 -22.80 -14.45 1.08
CA TYR A 47 -22.51 -14.83 -0.29
C TYR A 47 -22.46 -16.34 -0.46
N VAL A 48 -23.29 -16.88 -1.35
CA VAL A 48 -23.27 -18.28 -1.76
C VAL A 48 -22.89 -18.34 -3.24
N GLU A 49 -21.67 -18.79 -3.53
CA GLU A 49 -21.11 -18.81 -4.89
C GLU A 49 -22.00 -19.55 -5.90
N ALA A 50 -22.59 -20.68 -5.50
CA ALA A 50 -23.49 -21.46 -6.36
C ALA A 50 -24.74 -20.69 -6.78
N VAL A 51 -25.29 -19.85 -5.90
CA VAL A 51 -26.47 -19.02 -6.19
C VAL A 51 -26.10 -17.87 -7.13
N ASP A 52 -24.94 -17.23 -6.92
CA ASP A 52 -24.47 -16.12 -7.77
C ASP A 52 -24.17 -16.59 -9.21
N VAL A 53 -23.53 -17.76 -9.36
CA VAL A 53 -23.25 -18.38 -10.65
C VAL A 53 -24.57 -18.69 -11.40
N GLU A 54 -25.57 -19.24 -10.72
CA GLU A 54 -26.85 -19.58 -11.33
C GLU A 54 -27.66 -18.33 -11.71
N ILE A 55 -27.67 -17.29 -10.85
CA ILE A 55 -28.33 -16.02 -11.15
C ILE A 55 -27.66 -15.37 -12.36
N ASN A 56 -26.36 -15.29 -12.43
CA ASN A 56 -25.64 -14.71 -13.55
C ASN A 56 -25.88 -15.49 -14.86
N ARG A 57 -25.97 -16.83 -14.78
CA ARG A 57 -26.29 -17.67 -15.93
C ARG A 57 -27.72 -17.43 -16.44
N VAL A 58 -28.68 -17.36 -15.54
CA VAL A 58 -30.10 -17.16 -15.89
C VAL A 58 -30.36 -15.75 -16.42
N MET A 59 -29.67 -14.76 -15.85
CA MET A 59 -29.84 -13.36 -16.22
C MET A 59 -29.00 -12.94 -17.43
N GLY A 60 -28.11 -13.81 -17.94
CA GLY A 60 -27.25 -13.51 -19.08
C GLY A 60 -26.19 -12.44 -18.79
N PHE A 61 -25.89 -12.19 -17.53
CA PHE A 61 -24.83 -11.25 -17.14
C PHE A 61 -23.45 -11.91 -17.34
N GLU A 62 -22.82 -11.68 -18.48
CA GLU A 62 -21.37 -11.82 -18.57
C GLU A 62 -20.72 -10.72 -17.72
N GLU A 63 -20.00 -11.15 -16.68
CA GLU A 63 -19.23 -10.23 -15.81
C GLU A 63 -18.15 -9.53 -16.64
N ASN A 64 -18.47 -8.35 -17.18
CA ASN A 64 -17.51 -7.56 -17.92
C ASN A 64 -16.56 -6.86 -16.94
N LYS A 65 -15.44 -7.53 -16.62
CA LYS A 65 -14.41 -7.03 -15.70
C LYS A 65 -13.94 -5.60 -16.01
N ALA A 66 -13.98 -5.21 -17.29
CA ALA A 66 -13.57 -3.87 -17.69
C ALA A 66 -14.55 -2.81 -17.20
N ASP A 67 -15.83 -3.10 -17.21
CA ASP A 67 -16.86 -2.17 -16.73
C ASP A 67 -16.89 -2.11 -15.20
N GLU A 68 -16.66 -3.23 -14.51
CA GLU A 68 -16.47 -3.24 -13.05
C GLU A 68 -15.29 -2.37 -12.63
N ILE A 69 -14.15 -2.48 -13.32
CA ILE A 69 -12.97 -1.65 -13.05
C ILE A 69 -13.29 -0.17 -13.27
N LYS A 70 -13.96 0.19 -14.36
CA LYS A 70 -14.35 1.58 -14.63
C LYS A 70 -15.26 2.15 -13.54
N GLN A 71 -16.18 1.34 -13.03
CA GLN A 71 -17.10 1.72 -11.96
C GLN A 71 -16.39 1.88 -10.61
N ALA A 72 -15.47 0.97 -10.29
CA ALA A 72 -14.71 0.96 -9.04
C ALA A 72 -13.59 2.01 -9.00
N LEU A 73 -13.06 2.44 -10.16
CA LEU A 73 -11.88 3.29 -10.28
C LEU A 73 -11.96 4.61 -9.50
N PRO A 74 -13.05 5.42 -9.59
CA PRO A 74 -13.12 6.71 -8.89
C PRO A 74 -13.08 6.54 -7.36
N ALA A 75 -13.85 5.60 -6.82
CA ALA A 75 -13.91 5.32 -5.39
C ALA A 75 -12.58 4.74 -4.89
N GLY A 76 -12.04 3.74 -5.59
CA GLY A 76 -10.77 3.11 -5.24
C GLY A 76 -9.59 4.07 -5.27
N LEU A 77 -9.53 4.99 -6.24
CA LEU A 77 -8.49 6.03 -6.27
C LEU A 77 -8.66 7.06 -5.15
N ALA A 78 -9.88 7.40 -4.77
CA ALA A 78 -10.13 8.28 -3.63
C ALA A 78 -9.68 7.64 -2.31
N GLU A 79 -10.03 6.38 -2.08
CA GLU A 79 -9.56 5.61 -0.91
C GLU A 79 -8.04 5.48 -0.86
N TYR A 80 -7.43 5.14 -2.02
CA TYR A 80 -5.98 5.09 -2.15
C TYR A 80 -5.33 6.42 -1.76
N ALA A 81 -5.83 7.55 -2.29
CA ALA A 81 -5.23 8.87 -2.02
C ALA A 81 -5.28 9.21 -0.52
N VAL A 82 -6.37 8.89 0.16
CA VAL A 82 -6.50 9.10 1.61
C VAL A 82 -5.57 8.15 2.39
N ALA A 83 -5.55 6.87 2.03
CA ALA A 83 -4.76 5.86 2.74
C ALA A 83 -3.25 6.06 2.60
N MET A 84 -2.77 6.52 1.43
CA MET A 84 -1.34 6.67 1.13
C MET A 84 -0.77 8.05 1.44
N ALA A 85 -1.60 9.05 1.70
CA ALA A 85 -1.13 10.43 1.97
C ALA A 85 -0.11 10.51 3.12
N ILE A 86 -0.40 9.88 4.26
CA ILE A 86 0.49 9.89 5.44
C ILE A 86 1.69 8.95 5.24
N PRO A 87 1.53 7.68 4.82
CA PRO A 87 2.65 6.79 4.53
C PRO A 87 3.67 7.38 3.55
N ASP A 88 3.22 7.99 2.46
CA ASP A 88 4.12 8.57 1.46
C ASP A 88 4.96 9.71 2.03
N VAL A 89 4.35 10.62 2.81
CA VAL A 89 5.10 11.69 3.47
C VAL A 89 6.17 11.13 4.40
N ILE A 90 5.86 10.10 5.18
CA ILE A 90 6.81 9.44 6.09
C ILE A 90 7.94 8.78 5.30
N LEU A 91 7.63 8.04 4.23
CA LEU A 91 8.63 7.35 3.40
C LEU A 91 9.55 8.35 2.69
N ILE A 92 9.02 9.43 2.14
CA ILE A 92 9.80 10.49 1.50
C ILE A 92 10.71 11.19 2.51
N ALA A 93 10.18 11.53 3.70
CA ALA A 93 10.95 12.17 4.76
C ALA A 93 12.08 11.27 5.27
N LEU A 94 11.82 9.97 5.44
CA LEU A 94 12.82 8.97 5.81
C LEU A 94 13.91 8.87 4.75
N ALA A 95 13.54 8.70 3.48
CA ALA A 95 14.48 8.60 2.38
C ALA A 95 15.34 9.86 2.23
N ALA A 96 14.73 11.05 2.33
CA ALA A 96 15.44 12.31 2.29
C ALA A 96 16.43 12.47 3.46
N SER A 97 16.05 12.02 4.66
CA SER A 97 16.90 12.09 5.87
C SER A 97 18.11 11.17 5.73
N ILE A 98 17.94 9.95 5.24
CA ILE A 98 19.03 9.00 4.97
C ILE A 98 19.98 9.55 3.91
N TYR A 99 19.44 10.06 2.80
CA TYR A 99 20.22 10.69 1.73
C TYR A 99 21.08 11.85 2.24
N LYS A 100 20.48 12.78 2.98
CA LYS A 100 21.18 13.93 3.55
C LYS A 100 22.24 13.51 4.56
N THR A 101 21.96 12.53 5.43
CA THR A 101 22.95 11.99 6.39
C THR A 101 24.21 11.56 5.69
N LYS A 102 24.08 10.73 4.64
CA LYS A 102 25.25 10.25 3.89
C LYS A 102 25.92 11.36 3.10
N SER A 103 25.14 12.24 2.46
CA SER A 103 25.68 13.36 1.67
C SER A 103 26.50 14.33 2.52
N TYR A 104 26.05 14.68 3.73
CA TYR A 104 26.78 15.55 4.65
C TYR A 104 28.00 14.87 5.24
N ARG A 105 27.93 13.57 5.54
CA ARG A 105 29.11 12.80 5.97
C ARG A 105 30.21 12.77 4.90
N ASP A 106 29.82 12.55 3.64
CA ASP A 106 30.78 12.57 2.52
C ASP A 106 31.41 13.95 2.30
N ALA A 107 30.73 15.02 2.75
CA ALA A 107 31.22 16.39 2.71
C ALA A 107 32.03 16.81 3.95
N GLY A 108 32.21 15.93 4.95
CA GLY A 108 32.90 16.24 6.21
C GLY A 108 32.08 17.11 7.18
N GLU A 109 30.76 17.23 6.97
CA GLU A 109 29.88 18.07 7.81
C GLU A 109 29.16 17.20 8.87
N ASP A 110 29.91 16.63 9.82
CA ASP A 110 29.43 15.64 10.78
C ASP A 110 28.28 16.14 11.66
N VAL A 111 28.27 17.41 12.04
CA VAL A 111 27.19 17.99 12.87
C VAL A 111 25.86 17.99 12.11
N LYS A 112 25.88 18.35 10.83
CA LYS A 112 24.68 18.30 9.98
C LYS A 112 24.25 16.86 9.70
N ALA A 113 25.20 15.97 9.43
CA ALA A 113 24.96 14.56 9.27
C ALA A 113 24.29 13.95 10.52
N GLY A 114 24.75 14.32 11.73
CA GLY A 114 24.15 13.88 13.00
C GLY A 114 22.68 14.27 13.14
N LYS A 115 22.30 15.51 12.82
CA LYS A 115 20.89 15.96 12.85
C LYS A 115 19.99 15.13 11.94
N HIS A 116 20.43 14.89 10.70
CA HIS A 116 19.65 14.10 9.74
C HIS A 116 19.62 12.61 10.09
N LYS A 117 20.65 12.06 10.76
CA LYS A 117 20.65 10.71 11.29
C LYS A 117 19.57 10.54 12.36
N VAL A 118 19.43 11.49 13.28
CA VAL A 118 18.36 11.46 14.30
C VAL A 118 16.99 11.53 13.62
N ALA A 119 16.81 12.43 12.67
CA ALA A 119 15.55 12.52 11.90
C ALA A 119 15.23 11.20 11.18
N ALA A 120 16.22 10.53 10.56
CA ALA A 120 16.02 9.23 9.92
C ALA A 120 15.60 8.14 10.92
N ILE A 121 16.16 8.14 12.13
CA ILE A 121 15.75 7.20 13.19
C ILE A 121 14.29 7.47 13.59
N VAL A 122 13.94 8.73 13.84
CA VAL A 122 12.56 9.09 14.23
C VAL A 122 11.55 8.66 13.16
N PHE A 123 11.78 9.03 11.90
CA PHE A 123 10.89 8.62 10.80
C PHE A 123 10.87 7.10 10.61
N GLY A 124 11.99 6.43 10.80
CA GLY A 124 12.07 4.97 10.77
C GLY A 124 11.24 4.31 11.87
N CYS A 125 11.29 4.82 13.11
CA CYS A 125 10.46 4.35 14.20
C CYS A 125 8.96 4.60 13.93
N VAL A 126 8.60 5.77 13.42
CA VAL A 126 7.21 6.09 13.06
C VAL A 126 6.71 5.15 11.97
N ALA A 127 7.51 4.92 10.92
CA ALA A 127 7.16 3.97 9.85
C ALA A 127 6.98 2.54 10.39
N LEU A 128 7.86 2.09 11.28
CA LEU A 128 7.76 0.76 11.91
C LEU A 128 6.49 0.63 12.75
N VAL A 129 6.19 1.61 13.60
CA VAL A 129 4.94 1.62 14.40
C VAL A 129 3.71 1.58 13.51
N PHE A 130 3.72 2.35 12.41
CA PHE A 130 2.63 2.35 11.43
C PHE A 130 2.45 0.97 10.79
N ILE A 131 3.54 0.34 10.33
CA ILE A 131 3.52 -1.01 9.73
C ILE A 131 3.00 -2.04 10.74
N LEU A 132 3.46 -1.99 11.99
CA LEU A 132 3.01 -2.90 13.04
C LEU A 132 1.54 -2.69 13.40
N ALA A 133 1.07 -1.43 13.46
CA ALA A 133 -0.34 -1.13 13.72
C ALA A 133 -1.25 -1.63 12.60
N VAL A 134 -0.93 -1.31 11.34
CA VAL A 134 -1.71 -1.77 10.18
C VAL A 134 -1.63 -3.28 10.03
N GLY A 135 -0.44 -3.87 10.17
CA GLY A 135 -0.25 -5.32 10.15
C GLY A 135 -0.98 -6.02 11.29
N GLY A 136 -0.98 -5.44 12.49
CA GLY A 136 -1.72 -5.94 13.64
C GLY A 136 -3.23 -5.93 13.40
N ILE A 137 -3.78 -4.83 12.91
CA ILE A 137 -5.21 -4.74 12.56
C ILE A 137 -5.56 -5.80 11.52
N PHE A 138 -4.72 -5.98 10.49
CA PHE A 138 -4.94 -6.99 9.46
C PHE A 138 -4.89 -8.42 10.03
N MET A 139 -3.85 -8.75 10.82
CA MET A 139 -3.65 -10.10 11.35
C MET A 139 -4.66 -10.48 12.44
N PHE A 140 -5.02 -9.55 13.32
CA PHE A 140 -5.86 -9.85 14.48
C PHE A 140 -7.33 -9.44 14.28
N GLY A 141 -7.62 -8.50 13.38
CA GLY A 141 -8.98 -8.07 13.08
C GLY A 141 -9.59 -8.82 11.89
N TYR A 142 -8.91 -8.78 10.76
CA TYR A 142 -9.47 -9.26 9.49
C TYR A 142 -9.36 -10.78 9.30
N LEU A 143 -8.21 -11.38 9.61
CA LEU A 143 -7.99 -12.83 9.41
C LEU A 143 -8.88 -13.73 10.28
N PRO A 144 -9.10 -13.44 11.58
CA PRO A 144 -10.02 -14.25 12.39
C PRO A 144 -11.47 -14.15 11.92
N ALA A 145 -11.92 -12.95 11.53
CA ALA A 145 -13.27 -12.76 10.99
C ALA A 145 -13.49 -13.54 9.68
N ALA A 146 -12.52 -13.52 8.78
CA ALA A 146 -12.57 -14.31 7.55
C ALA A 146 -12.55 -15.83 7.80
N ARG A 147 -11.80 -16.31 8.81
CA ARG A 147 -11.77 -17.74 9.19
C ARG A 147 -13.07 -18.19 9.86
N ALA A 148 -13.67 -17.35 10.69
CA ALA A 148 -14.95 -17.64 11.32
C ALA A 148 -16.07 -17.76 10.28
N ALA A 149 -16.09 -16.90 9.27
CA ALA A 149 -17.02 -16.96 8.16
C ALA A 149 -16.87 -18.28 7.34
N THR A 150 -15.63 -18.71 7.06
CA THR A 150 -15.38 -19.99 6.33
C THR A 150 -15.69 -21.24 7.18
N ALA A 151 -15.51 -21.19 8.48
CA ALA A 151 -15.83 -22.32 9.36
C ALA A 151 -17.34 -22.57 9.50
N SER A 152 -18.16 -21.50 9.45
CA SER A 152 -19.63 -21.63 9.51
C SER A 152 -20.23 -22.28 8.24
N ILE A 153 -19.56 -22.19 7.10
CA ILE A 153 -20.01 -22.79 5.82
C ILE A 153 -19.77 -24.30 5.78
N ASN A 154 -18.78 -24.81 6.51
CA ASN A 154 -18.43 -26.24 6.52
C ASN A 154 -19.22 -27.07 7.56
N CYS A 155 -20.16 -26.50 8.30
CA CYS A 155 -20.98 -27.17 9.28
C CYS A 155 -22.42 -27.44 8.83
N HIS A 156 -22.72 -27.30 7.56
CA HIS A 156 -23.96 -27.71 6.91
C HIS A 156 -23.65 -28.55 5.67
#